data_8709545e34a5d0912590a8402ed83bdc
#
_entry.id   8709545e34a5d0912590a8402ed83bdc
#
_cell.length_a   1.000
_cell.length_b   1.000
_cell.length_c   1.000
_cell.angle_alpha   90.00
_cell.angle_beta   90.00
_cell.angle_gamma   90.00
#
_symmetry.space_group_name_H-M   'P 1'
#
loop_
_entity.id
_entity.type
_entity.pdbx_description
1 polymer ?
#
loop_
_entity_poly.entity_id
_entity_poly.type
_entity_poly.pdbx_seq_one_letter_code
_entity_poly.pdbx_strand_id
1 'polypeptide(L)'
;MPRLDHVAVESPDPDRCGAFYERFLGARIVRTEGHPLMAYVQGGAVAIHEQGGPGTHVAFRVSEEERRALRAKLDEAGIASEERDHEIAVGLFFEDPDGRQLEAISYRGVE
;
A
#
# COMPACT_ATOMS: atom_id res chain seq x y z
N MET A 1 14.74 6.53 -6.07
CA MET A 1 14.02 5.54 -6.89
C MET A 1 12.96 4.85 -6.07
N PRO A 2 11.70 4.95 -6.42
CA PRO A 2 10.65 4.23 -5.70
C PRO A 2 10.84 2.72 -5.78
N ARG A 3 10.38 2.03 -4.73
CA ARG A 3 10.42 0.57 -4.65
C ARG A 3 8.99 0.05 -4.53
N LEU A 4 8.72 -1.10 -5.09
CA LEU A 4 7.43 -1.74 -4.89
C LEU A 4 7.33 -2.15 -3.42
N ASP A 5 6.28 -1.70 -2.72
CA ASP A 5 6.10 -2.00 -1.29
C ASP A 5 5.07 -3.10 -1.09
N HIS A 6 3.86 -2.90 -1.57
CA HIS A 6 2.82 -3.91 -1.45
C HIS A 6 1.74 -3.72 -2.51
N VAL A 7 0.96 -4.77 -2.70
CA VAL A 7 -0.30 -4.72 -3.45
C VAL A 7 -1.42 -4.94 -2.44
N ALA A 8 -2.39 -4.05 -2.41
CA ALA A 8 -3.55 -4.19 -1.53
C ALA A 8 -4.70 -4.84 -2.28
N VAL A 9 -5.32 -5.82 -1.63
CA VAL A 9 -6.52 -6.48 -2.15
C VAL A 9 -7.57 -6.50 -1.04
N GLU A 10 -8.82 -6.73 -1.42
CA GLU A 10 -9.90 -6.88 -0.45
C GLU A 10 -10.43 -8.31 -0.50
N SER A 11 -10.84 -8.81 0.66
CA SER A 11 -11.36 -10.16 0.78
C SER A 11 -12.51 -10.18 1.77
N PRO A 12 -13.58 -10.97 1.51
CA PRO A 12 -14.63 -11.18 2.49
C PRO A 12 -14.16 -11.98 3.71
N ASP A 13 -13.01 -12.66 3.58
CA ASP A 13 -12.41 -13.45 4.66
C ASP A 13 -10.88 -13.36 4.55
N PRO A 14 -10.28 -12.31 5.14
CA PRO A 14 -8.83 -12.13 5.05
C PRO A 14 -8.01 -13.28 5.60
N ASP A 15 -8.46 -13.92 6.69
CA ASP A 15 -7.73 -15.05 7.27
C ASP A 15 -7.67 -16.25 6.30
N ARG A 16 -8.77 -16.54 5.66
CA ARG A 16 -8.83 -17.62 4.66
C ARG A 16 -7.96 -17.29 3.45
N CYS A 17 -8.02 -16.05 3.00
CA CYS A 17 -7.20 -15.56 1.90
C CYS A 17 -5.72 -15.65 2.26
N GLY A 18 -5.33 -15.19 3.45
CA GLY A 18 -3.95 -15.26 3.92
C GLY A 18 -3.45 -16.68 4.03
N ALA A 19 -4.27 -17.60 4.53
CA ALA A 19 -3.92 -19.02 4.62
C ALA A 19 -3.61 -19.62 3.24
N PHE A 20 -4.29 -19.17 2.21
CA PHE A 20 -4.01 -19.58 0.84
C PHE A 20 -2.61 -19.12 0.39
N TYR A 21 -2.28 -17.84 0.63
CA TYR A 21 -0.96 -17.31 0.30
C TYR A 21 0.15 -18.03 1.06
N GLU A 22 -0.09 -18.34 2.33
CA GLU A 22 0.88 -19.08 3.14
C GLU A 22 1.11 -20.48 2.59
N ARG A 23 0.03 -21.20 2.35
CA ARG A 23 0.10 -22.60 1.93
C ARG A 23 0.74 -22.79 0.55
N PHE A 24 0.33 -21.96 -0.41
CA PHE A 24 0.70 -22.18 -1.81
C PHE A 24 1.88 -21.35 -2.27
N LEU A 25 2.13 -20.19 -1.65
CA LEU A 25 3.24 -19.31 -2.03
C LEU A 25 4.31 -19.20 -0.95
N GLY A 26 4.10 -19.85 0.19
CA GLY A 26 5.08 -19.77 1.29
C GLY A 26 5.16 -18.39 1.92
N ALA A 27 4.12 -17.57 1.78
CA ALA A 27 4.10 -16.24 2.34
C ALA A 27 4.11 -16.28 3.87
N ARG A 28 4.79 -15.30 4.47
CA ARG A 28 4.81 -15.13 5.92
C ARG A 28 3.64 -14.22 6.32
N ILE A 29 2.72 -14.75 7.11
CA ILE A 29 1.52 -14.03 7.50
C ILE A 29 1.76 -13.28 8.80
N VAL A 30 1.44 -11.98 8.81
CA VAL A 30 1.54 -11.12 10.00
C VAL A 30 0.20 -10.45 10.23
N ARG A 31 -0.32 -10.61 11.45
CA ARG A 31 -1.53 -9.94 11.90
C ARG A 31 -1.16 -8.91 12.93
N THR A 32 -1.58 -7.67 12.70
CA THR A 32 -1.38 -6.57 13.62
C THR A 32 -2.72 -5.88 13.82
N GLU A 33 -3.14 -5.73 15.06
CA GLU A 33 -4.41 -5.09 15.39
C GLU A 33 -4.47 -3.70 14.78
N GLY A 34 -5.60 -3.37 14.15
CA GLY A 34 -5.80 -2.08 13.49
C GLY A 34 -5.15 -1.96 12.12
N HIS A 35 -4.53 -3.02 11.62
CA HIS A 35 -3.86 -3.04 10.32
C HIS A 35 -4.37 -4.22 9.48
N PRO A 36 -4.22 -4.16 8.15
CA PRO A 36 -4.59 -5.31 7.31
C PRO A 36 -3.69 -6.50 7.59
N LEU A 37 -4.21 -7.69 7.28
CA LEU A 37 -3.39 -8.89 7.32
C LEU A 37 -2.34 -8.79 6.21
N MET A 38 -1.08 -8.99 6.56
CA MET A 38 0.01 -8.88 5.61
C MET A 38 0.54 -10.26 5.25
N ALA A 39 0.65 -10.52 3.95
CA ALA A 39 1.27 -11.72 3.43
C ALA A 39 2.59 -11.32 2.77
N TYR A 40 3.70 -11.55 3.46
CA TYR A 40 5.03 -11.16 3.00
C TYR A 40 5.62 -12.22 2.10
N VAL A 41 6.12 -11.78 0.96
CA VAL A 41 6.88 -12.58 0.02
C VAL A 41 8.21 -11.90 -0.24
N GLN A 42 9.10 -12.55 -0.98
CA GLN A 42 10.36 -11.90 -1.33
C GLN A 42 10.08 -10.68 -2.21
N GLY A 43 10.58 -9.54 -1.78
CA GLY A 43 10.48 -8.30 -2.54
C GLY A 43 9.24 -7.45 -2.26
N GLY A 44 8.31 -7.91 -1.41
CA GLY A 44 7.14 -7.11 -1.11
C GLY A 44 6.10 -7.86 -0.29
N ALA A 45 4.87 -7.39 -0.35
CA ALA A 45 3.78 -7.97 0.41
C ALA A 45 2.45 -7.80 -0.32
N VAL A 46 1.50 -8.63 0.05
CA VAL A 46 0.09 -8.43 -0.28
C VAL A 46 -0.60 -8.02 1.01
N ALA A 47 -1.22 -6.84 1.01
CA ALA A 47 -2.02 -6.36 2.14
C ALA A 47 -3.46 -6.78 1.90
N ILE A 48 -3.99 -7.62 2.78
CA ILE A 48 -5.32 -8.20 2.61
C ILE A 48 -6.28 -7.49 3.56
N HIS A 49 -7.10 -6.60 3.00
CA HIS A 49 -8.10 -5.83 3.74
C HIS A 49 -9.44 -6.52 3.72
N GLU A 50 -10.29 -6.18 4.68
CA GLU A 50 -11.70 -6.50 4.62
C GLU A 50 -12.37 -5.71 3.51
N GLN A 51 -13.48 -6.22 2.99
CA GLN A 51 -14.27 -5.51 1.99
C GLN A 51 -14.80 -4.19 2.55
N GLY A 52 -14.84 -3.17 1.69
CA GLY A 52 -15.24 -1.83 2.10
C GLY A 52 -14.09 -0.99 2.63
N GLY A 53 -12.87 -1.50 2.57
CA GLY A 53 -11.67 -0.77 2.94
C GLY A 53 -11.17 0.15 1.84
N PRO A 54 -9.85 0.40 1.78
CA PRO A 54 -9.28 1.40 0.87
C PRO A 54 -9.34 1.03 -0.62
N GLY A 55 -9.76 -0.18 -0.95
CA GLY A 55 -9.79 -0.66 -2.32
C GLY A 55 -8.44 -1.22 -2.77
N THR A 56 -8.46 -1.85 -3.95
CA THR A 56 -7.25 -2.42 -4.55
C THR A 56 -6.33 -1.30 -5.03
N HIS A 57 -5.06 -1.39 -4.65
CA HIS A 57 -4.05 -0.43 -5.10
C HIS A 57 -2.66 -1.05 -5.08
N VAL A 58 -1.74 -0.41 -5.81
CA VAL A 58 -0.33 -0.77 -5.80
C VAL A 58 0.41 0.33 -5.05
N ALA A 59 1.20 -0.04 -4.06
CA ALA A 59 1.94 0.91 -3.24
C ALA A 59 3.43 0.85 -3.55
N PHE A 60 4.02 2.04 -3.69
CA PHE A 60 5.44 2.23 -3.90
C PHE A 60 6.05 2.90 -2.67
N ARG A 61 7.16 2.35 -2.20
CA ARG A 61 7.88 2.93 -1.07
C ARG A 61 8.78 4.06 -1.56
N VAL A 62 8.65 5.21 -0.91
CA VAL A 62 9.42 6.42 -1.22
C VAL A 62 9.90 7.02 0.09
N SER A 63 10.88 7.94 0.03
CA SER A 63 11.23 8.75 1.18
C SER A 63 10.19 9.84 1.38
N GLU A 64 10.20 10.47 2.55
CA GLU A 64 9.31 11.60 2.82
C GLU A 64 9.56 12.74 1.82
N GLU A 65 10.82 13.00 1.52
CA GLU A 65 11.18 14.02 0.54
C GLU A 65 10.64 13.69 -0.85
N GLU A 66 10.78 12.44 -1.28
CA GLU A 66 10.23 11.98 -2.56
C GLU A 66 8.70 12.10 -2.59
N ARG A 67 8.03 11.76 -1.48
CA ARG A 67 6.58 11.88 -1.40
C ARG A 67 6.13 13.33 -1.56
N ARG A 68 6.79 14.25 -0.88
CA ARG A 68 6.47 15.67 -0.97
C ARG A 68 6.73 16.23 -2.36
N ALA A 69 7.83 15.84 -2.97
CA ALA A 69 8.15 16.25 -4.34
C ALA A 69 7.14 15.71 -5.34
N LEU A 70 6.69 14.47 -5.14
CA LEU A 70 5.68 13.85 -5.99
C LEU A 70 4.36 14.61 -5.90
N ARG A 71 3.93 14.96 -4.68
CA ARG A 71 2.70 15.72 -4.50
C ARG A 71 2.75 17.05 -5.25
N ALA A 72 3.88 17.74 -5.16
CA ALA A 72 4.05 19.01 -5.87
C ALA A 72 3.94 18.82 -7.39
N LYS A 73 4.52 17.76 -7.93
CA LYS A 73 4.40 17.44 -9.35
C LYS A 73 2.97 17.13 -9.77
N LEU A 74 2.25 16.37 -8.95
CA LEU A 74 0.86 16.04 -9.22
C LEU A 74 0.00 17.31 -9.21
N ASP A 75 0.18 18.18 -8.22
CA ASP A 75 -0.53 19.45 -8.14
C ASP A 75 -0.26 20.32 -9.37
N GLU A 76 0.99 20.42 -9.78
CA GLU A 76 1.37 21.20 -10.97
C GLU A 76 0.74 20.63 -12.23
N ALA A 77 0.60 19.31 -12.32
CA ALA A 77 -0.02 18.64 -13.45
C ALA A 77 -1.56 18.63 -13.38
N GLY A 78 -2.16 19.15 -12.31
CA GLY A 78 -3.60 19.15 -12.12
C GLY A 78 -4.17 17.78 -11.77
N ILE A 79 -3.35 16.89 -11.22
CA ILE A 79 -3.77 15.54 -10.83
C ILE A 79 -4.11 15.54 -9.34
N ALA A 80 -5.35 15.11 -9.03
CA ALA A 80 -5.79 15.04 -7.64
C ALA A 80 -5.03 13.99 -6.85
N SER A 81 -4.71 14.30 -5.59
CA SER A 81 -4.07 13.38 -4.68
C SER A 81 -4.59 13.60 -3.28
N GLU A 82 -4.43 12.58 -2.42
CA GLU A 82 -4.89 12.65 -1.03
C GLU A 82 -3.85 11.98 -0.13
N GLU A 83 -3.43 12.67 0.92
CA GLU A 83 -2.57 12.06 1.94
C GLU A 83 -3.40 11.41 3.03
N ARG A 84 -2.97 10.24 3.46
CA ARG A 84 -3.55 9.54 4.61
C ARG A 84 -2.46 9.16 5.58
N ASP A 85 -2.72 9.45 6.86
CA ASP A 85 -1.79 9.13 7.94
C ASP A 85 -2.14 7.75 8.49
N HIS A 86 -1.20 6.81 8.36
CA HIS A 86 -1.37 5.43 8.85
C HIS A 86 -0.60 5.21 10.17
N GLU A 87 -0.24 6.29 10.88
CA GLU A 87 0.54 6.29 12.12
C GLU A 87 2.01 5.93 11.88
N ILE A 88 2.28 4.73 11.39
CA ILE A 88 3.66 4.28 11.11
C ILE A 88 4.18 4.79 9.77
N ALA A 89 3.29 5.30 8.93
CA ALA A 89 3.62 5.73 7.59
C ALA A 89 2.61 6.77 7.11
N VAL A 90 2.99 7.53 6.10
CA VAL A 90 2.09 8.44 5.39
C VAL A 90 1.98 7.97 3.96
N GLY A 91 0.75 7.77 3.48
CA GLY A 91 0.47 7.38 2.11
C GLY A 91 -0.10 8.55 1.30
N LEU A 92 0.42 8.74 0.09
CA LEU A 92 -0.13 9.68 -0.87
C LEU A 92 -0.84 8.87 -1.95
N PHE A 93 -2.16 9.04 -2.04
CA PHE A 93 -3.01 8.29 -2.97
C PHE A 93 -3.33 9.13 -4.19
N PHE A 94 -3.25 8.54 -5.35
CA PHE A 94 -3.57 9.18 -6.63
C PHE A 94 -3.85 8.10 -7.66
N GLU A 95 -4.32 8.49 -8.84
CA GLU A 95 -4.65 7.53 -9.90
C GLU A 95 -3.70 7.67 -11.07
N ASP A 96 -3.42 6.56 -11.75
CA ASP A 96 -2.71 6.57 -13.00
C ASP A 96 -3.65 7.01 -14.15
N PRO A 97 -3.15 7.18 -15.40
CA PRO A 97 -4.00 7.63 -16.50
C PRO A 97 -5.18 6.72 -16.83
N ASP A 98 -5.14 5.46 -16.41
CA ASP A 98 -6.20 4.49 -16.66
C ASP A 98 -7.12 4.29 -15.45
N GLY A 99 -6.98 5.14 -14.43
CA GLY A 99 -7.85 5.12 -13.25
C GLY A 99 -7.46 4.12 -12.17
N ARG A 100 -6.26 3.52 -12.25
CA ARG A 100 -5.80 2.61 -11.21
C ARG A 100 -5.29 3.40 -10.02
N GLN A 101 -5.72 3.01 -8.83
CA GLN A 101 -5.28 3.67 -7.60
C GLN A 101 -3.85 3.26 -7.26
N LEU A 102 -3.02 4.26 -6.99
CA LEU A 102 -1.63 4.08 -6.57
C LEU A 102 -1.43 4.74 -5.22
N GLU A 103 -0.43 4.24 -4.49
CA GLU A 103 -0.01 4.85 -3.23
C GLU A 103 1.49 5.04 -3.24
N ALA A 104 1.96 6.24 -2.88
CA ALA A 104 3.36 6.47 -2.57
C ALA A 104 3.47 6.57 -1.04
N ILE A 105 4.08 5.56 -0.42
CA ILE A 105 4.11 5.43 1.03
C ILE A 105 5.52 5.69 1.57
N SER A 106 5.61 6.56 2.58
CA SER A 106 6.85 6.82 3.30
C SER A 106 6.67 6.44 4.76
N TYR A 107 7.56 5.58 5.26
CA TYR A 107 7.50 5.11 6.64
C TYR A 107 8.19 6.09 7.57
N ARG A 108 7.58 6.35 8.73
CA ARG A 108 8.16 7.23 9.75
C ARG A 108 9.36 6.56 10.39
N GLY A 109 10.41 7.37 10.65
CA GLY A 109 11.64 6.90 11.27
C GLY A 109 12.55 6.10 10.34
N VAL A 110 12.20 6.03 9.04
CA VAL A 110 12.97 5.32 8.01
C VAL A 110 13.11 6.25 6.81
N GLU A 111 14.31 6.42 6.32
CA GLU A 111 14.59 7.21 5.14
C GLU A 111 15.19 6.38 4.02
#